data_6d1fe90062c666c9e5d28efc3e4d3109
#
_entry.id   6d1fe90062c666c9e5d28efc3e4d3109
#
_cell.length_a   1.000
_cell.length_b   1.000
_cell.length_c   1.000
_cell.angle_alpha   90.00
_cell.angle_beta   90.00
_cell.angle_gamma   90.00
#
_symmetry.space_group_name_H-M   'P 1'
#
loop_
_entity.id
_entity.type
_entity.pdbx_description
1 polymer ?
#
loop_
_entity_poly.entity_id
_entity_poly.type
_entity_poly.pdbx_seq_one_letter_code
_entity_poly.pdbx_strand_id
1 'polypeptide(L)' 'PESLMPGNIYSSVSVITEDSLECDYLSTSLFLMPYEEGKELADKLNVDVIWAFPNGEVKATDGAKKLMVEE' A
#
# COMPACT_ATOMS: atom_id res chain seq x y z
N PRO A 1 23.24 -2.55 0.43
CA PRO A 1 22.69 -2.80 0.32
C PRO A 1 21.77 -3.04 0.31
N GLU A 2 21.62 -2.94 0.41
CA GLU A 2 20.87 -3.06 0.48
C GLU A 2 20.22 -3.80 0.20
N SER A 3 20.46 -4.10 0.03
CA SER A 3 19.94 -4.77 -0.46
C SER A 3 19.35 -5.72 0.01
N LEU A 4 19.47 -6.07 0.47
CA LEU A 4 18.91 -6.91 1.04
C LEU A 4 17.75 -6.60 1.44
N MET A 5 17.24 -5.70 1.08
CA MET A 5 16.16 -5.36 1.52
C MET A 5 15.12 -6.08 1.01
N PRO A 6 14.43 -6.79 1.70
CA PRO A 6 13.28 -7.47 1.24
C PRO A 6 12.23 -6.51 0.89
N GLY A 7 12.47 -5.30 1.06
CA GLY A 7 11.45 -4.36 0.77
C GLY A 7 11.07 -4.24 -0.66
N ASN A 8 11.77 -4.89 -1.56
CA ASN A 8 11.42 -4.74 -2.94
C ASN A 8 10.30 -5.62 -3.34
N ILE A 9 9.38 -5.94 -2.45
CA ILE A 9 8.24 -6.73 -2.80
C ILE A 9 7.34 -5.96 -3.75
N TYR A 10 7.24 -4.66 -3.64
CA TYR A 10 6.30 -3.90 -4.43
C TYR A 10 6.98 -3.04 -5.46
N SER A 11 6.28 -2.82 -6.57
CA SER A 11 6.70 -1.83 -7.53
C SER A 11 6.33 -0.44 -7.02
N SER A 12 5.17 -0.31 -6.43
CA SER A 12 4.78 0.95 -5.82
C SER A 12 3.64 0.70 -4.84
N VAL A 13 3.41 1.65 -3.96
CA VAL A 13 2.32 1.58 -2.98
C VAL A 13 1.66 2.95 -2.96
N SER A 14 0.34 2.97 -3.06
CA SER A 14 -0.43 4.21 -3.02
C SER A 14 -1.36 4.18 -1.83
N VAL A 15 -1.48 5.28 -1.12
CA VAL A 15 -2.37 5.39 0.02
C VAL A 15 -3.42 6.44 -0.29
N ILE A 16 -4.68 6.13 -0.03
CA ILE A 16 -5.78 7.05 -0.29
C ILE A 16 -6.34 7.47 1.05
N THR A 17 -6.11 8.70 1.43
CA THR A 17 -6.58 9.21 2.69
C THR A 17 -6.76 10.72 2.54
N GLU A 18 -7.52 11.31 3.42
CA GLU A 18 -7.76 12.74 3.34
C GLU A 18 -6.58 13.54 3.86
N ASP A 19 -5.72 12.93 4.65
CA ASP A 19 -4.60 13.65 5.22
C ASP A 19 -3.37 13.42 4.36
N SER A 20 -2.92 14.41 3.64
CA SER A 20 -1.80 14.24 2.73
C SER A 20 -0.49 14.00 3.48
N LEU A 21 -0.35 14.53 4.68
CA LEU A 21 0.86 14.26 5.45
C LEU A 21 0.90 12.79 5.85
N GLU A 22 -0.24 12.27 6.25
CA GLU A 22 -0.32 10.87 6.61
C GLU A 22 -0.08 9.99 5.40
N CYS A 23 -0.53 10.42 4.24
CA CYS A 23 -0.35 9.67 3.03
C CYS A 23 1.13 9.50 2.72
N ASP A 24 1.91 10.57 2.83
CA ASP A 24 3.31 10.51 2.55
C ASP A 24 4.01 9.55 3.46
N TYR A 25 3.78 9.67 4.71
CA TYR A 25 4.46 8.86 5.68
C TYR A 25 3.98 7.41 5.63
N LEU A 26 2.70 7.19 5.42
CA LEU A 26 2.17 5.84 5.36
C LEU A 26 2.63 5.09 4.12
N SER A 27 2.68 5.76 2.98
CA SER A 27 3.10 5.07 1.78
C SER A 27 4.54 4.58 1.90
N THR A 28 5.39 5.36 2.53
CA THR A 28 6.77 4.95 2.74
C THR A 28 6.83 3.76 3.70
N SER A 29 6.09 3.83 4.81
CA SER A 29 6.09 2.75 5.77
C SER A 29 5.54 1.47 5.15
N LEU A 30 4.44 1.58 4.41
CA LEU A 30 3.84 0.41 3.81
C LEU A 30 4.73 -0.20 2.74
N PHE A 31 5.50 0.63 2.07
CA PHE A 31 6.40 0.13 1.04
C PHE A 31 7.49 -0.74 1.67
N LEU A 32 7.84 -0.45 2.92
CA LEU A 32 8.91 -1.16 3.58
C LEU A 32 8.45 -2.35 4.39
N MET A 33 7.16 -2.59 4.51
CA MET A 33 6.68 -3.69 5.31
C MET A 33 5.95 -4.71 4.43
N PRO A 34 5.83 -5.95 4.89
CA PRO A 34 5.15 -6.98 4.10
C PRO A 34 3.68 -6.65 3.89
N TYR A 35 3.11 -7.21 2.85
CA TYR A 35 1.73 -6.93 2.51
C TYR A 35 0.79 -7.24 3.67
N GLU A 36 1.01 -8.35 4.35
CA GLU A 36 0.11 -8.73 5.44
C GLU A 36 0.12 -7.70 6.55
N GLU A 37 1.29 -7.20 6.89
CA GLU A 37 1.37 -6.19 7.93
C GLU A 37 0.80 -4.87 7.44
N GLY A 38 1.06 -4.53 6.20
CA GLY A 38 0.53 -3.30 5.63
C GLY A 38 -0.98 -3.34 5.58
N LYS A 39 -1.55 -4.49 5.25
CA LYS A 39 -2.99 -4.63 5.19
C LYS A 39 -3.61 -4.45 6.57
N GLU A 40 -2.98 -5.02 7.58
CA GLU A 40 -3.46 -4.88 8.94
C GLU A 40 -3.40 -3.42 9.38
N LEU A 41 -2.31 -2.76 9.08
CA LEU A 41 -2.16 -1.38 9.45
C LEU A 41 -3.21 -0.50 8.76
N ALA A 42 -3.44 -0.75 7.49
CA ALA A 42 -4.44 0.01 6.74
C ALA A 42 -5.83 -0.17 7.36
N ASP A 43 -6.14 -1.39 7.76
CA ASP A 43 -7.42 -1.65 8.37
C ASP A 43 -7.52 -0.95 9.73
N LYS A 44 -6.43 -0.99 10.50
CA LYS A 44 -6.42 -0.35 11.80
C LYS A 44 -6.60 1.16 11.67
N LEU A 45 -5.97 1.76 10.70
CA LEU A 45 -6.05 3.19 10.50
C LEU A 45 -7.24 3.59 9.64
N ASN A 46 -7.95 2.61 9.10
CA ASN A 46 -9.12 2.88 8.29
C ASN A 46 -8.77 3.70 7.06
N VAL A 47 -7.69 3.38 6.41
CA VAL A 47 -7.30 4.04 5.17
C VAL A 47 -7.27 3.01 4.07
N ASP A 48 -7.32 3.46 2.83
CA ASP A 48 -7.29 2.57 1.68
C ASP A 48 -5.90 2.59 1.08
N VAL A 49 -5.45 1.44 0.63
CA VAL A 49 -4.10 1.30 0.09
C VAL A 49 -4.15 0.42 -1.14
N ILE A 50 -3.32 0.73 -2.11
CA ILE A 50 -3.19 -0.04 -3.31
C ILE A 50 -1.72 -0.44 -3.43
N TRP A 51 -1.47 -1.76 -3.52
CA TRP A 51 -0.12 -2.27 -3.66
C TRP A 51 0.06 -2.77 -5.10
N ALA A 52 1.06 -2.26 -5.79
CA ALA A 52 1.39 -2.70 -7.14
C ALA A 52 2.66 -3.52 -7.08
N PHE A 53 2.62 -4.71 -7.63
CA PHE A 53 3.75 -5.64 -7.59
C PHE A 53 4.49 -5.65 -8.92
N PRO A 54 5.78 -5.92 -8.89
CA PRO A 54 6.57 -5.87 -10.13
C PRO A 54 6.19 -6.95 -11.14
N ASN A 55 5.49 -7.98 -10.70
CA ASN A 55 5.08 -9.00 -11.65
C ASN A 55 3.77 -8.64 -12.34
N GLY A 56 3.24 -7.46 -12.08
CA GLY A 56 2.00 -7.03 -12.71
C GLY A 56 0.79 -7.22 -11.84
N GLU A 57 0.94 -7.80 -10.68
CA GLU A 57 -0.19 -8.03 -9.81
C GLU A 57 -0.50 -6.78 -9.01
N VAL A 58 -1.77 -6.56 -8.72
CA VAL A 58 -2.17 -5.41 -7.93
C VAL A 58 -3.11 -5.89 -6.85
N LYS A 59 -2.90 -5.44 -5.62
CA LYS A 59 -3.77 -5.75 -4.52
C LYS A 59 -4.22 -4.45 -3.87
N ALA A 60 -5.37 -4.46 -3.27
CA ALA A 60 -5.92 -3.24 -2.67
C ALA A 60 -6.86 -3.59 -1.55
N THR A 61 -7.09 -2.64 -0.65
CA THR A 61 -8.07 -2.81 0.40
C THR A 61 -9.46 -2.73 -0.21
N ASP A 62 -10.46 -3.14 0.55
CA ASP A 62 -11.83 -3.15 0.04
C ASP A 62 -12.26 -1.78 -0.44
N GLY A 63 -11.97 -0.74 0.32
CA GLY A 63 -12.35 0.60 -0.10
C GLY A 63 -11.65 1.03 -1.36
N ALA A 64 -10.36 0.70 -1.46
CA ALA A 64 -9.62 1.04 -2.66
C ALA A 64 -10.13 0.25 -3.87
N LYS A 65 -10.54 -0.98 -3.65
CA LYS A 65 -11.07 -1.78 -4.75
C LYS A 65 -12.33 -1.16 -5.31
N LYS A 66 -13.16 -0.59 -4.45
CA LYS A 66 -14.35 0.06 -4.92
C LYS A 66 -14.03 1.24 -5.82
N LEU A 67 -12.97 1.96 -5.48
CA LEU A 67 -12.57 3.07 -6.29
C LEU A 67 -11.98 2.62 -7.63
N MET A 68 -11.29 1.49 -7.61
CA MET A 68 -10.67 1.01 -8.82
C MET A 68 -11.68 0.47 -9.79
N VAL A 69 -12.76 -0.06 -9.32
CA VAL A 69 -13.67 -0.65 -10.18
C VAL A 69 -14.57 0.29 -10.70
N GLU A 70 -14.68 1.19 -10.90
CA GLU A 70 -15.57 2.05 -11.37
C GLU A 70 -16.23 1.68 -12.44
N GLU A 71 -16.73 1.36 -12.87
CA GLU A 71 -17.41 1.02 -13.88
C GLU A 71 -18.26 0.87 -13.89
#